data_327b96b4e364458dfa9993e6eb414253
#
_entry.id   327b96b4e364458dfa9993e6eb414253
#
_cell.length_a   1.000
_cell.length_b   1.000
_cell.length_c   1.000
_cell.angle_alpha   90.00
_cell.angle_beta   90.00
_cell.angle_gamma   90.00
#
_symmetry.space_group_name_H-M   'P 1'
#
loop_
_entity.id
_entity.type
_entity.pdbx_description
1 polymer ?
#
loop_
_entity_poly.entity_id
_entity_poly.type
_entity_poly.pdbx_seq_one_letter_code
_entity_poly.pdbx_strand_id
1 'polypeptide(L)'
;MRSPELRLFRAIITQAIEDAMYEGQDRYKIMNKREAIAWLTSNNNDFKVICNYADINSEYATMKFTKAMNLDIYKLSDSQNNVIKNKPGRPHKSPGSYRLKF
;
A
#
# COMPACT_ATOMS: atom_id res chain seq x y z
N MET A 1 21.82 8.44 -15.51
CA MET A 1 20.77 9.38 -15.23
C MET A 1 19.43 8.71 -15.09
N ARG A 2 18.66 9.15 -14.12
CA ARG A 2 17.36 8.55 -13.88
C ARG A 2 16.30 9.18 -14.74
N SER A 3 15.41 8.39 -15.27
CA SER A 3 14.31 8.93 -16.04
C SER A 3 13.25 9.45 -15.07
N PRO A 4 12.41 10.39 -15.54
CA PRO A 4 11.30 10.84 -14.71
C PRO A 4 10.36 9.71 -14.32
N GLU A 5 10.20 8.73 -15.19
CA GLU A 5 9.32 7.61 -14.88
C GLU A 5 9.82 6.82 -13.70
N LEU A 6 11.14 6.63 -13.60
CA LEU A 6 11.69 5.91 -12.48
C LEU A 6 11.31 6.56 -11.15
N ARG A 7 11.44 7.88 -11.10
CA ARG A 7 11.11 8.62 -9.88
C ARG A 7 9.63 8.53 -9.56
N LEU A 8 8.80 8.60 -10.60
CA LEU A 8 7.37 8.53 -10.42
C LEU A 8 6.97 7.18 -9.84
N PHE A 9 7.51 6.10 -10.40
CA PHE A 9 7.13 4.78 -9.91
C PHE A 9 7.66 4.50 -8.52
N ARG A 10 8.82 5.04 -8.19
CA ARG A 10 9.32 4.92 -6.82
C ARG A 10 8.46 5.71 -5.85
N ALA A 11 7.93 6.85 -6.29
CA ALA A 11 7.05 7.64 -5.45
C ALA A 11 5.76 6.89 -5.16
N ILE A 12 5.26 6.12 -6.12
CA ILE A 12 4.06 5.32 -5.90
C ILE A 12 4.29 4.31 -4.78
N ILE A 13 5.43 3.64 -4.82
CA ILE A 13 5.76 2.65 -3.79
C ILE A 13 5.94 3.33 -2.44
N THR A 14 6.60 4.48 -2.42
CA THR A 14 6.80 5.24 -1.19
C THR A 14 5.46 5.65 -0.59
N GLN A 15 4.53 6.11 -1.44
CA GLN A 15 3.22 6.50 -0.96
C GLN A 15 2.48 5.32 -0.35
N ALA A 16 2.60 4.14 -0.96
CA ALA A 16 1.95 2.96 -0.42
C ALA A 16 2.50 2.60 0.94
N ILE A 17 3.82 2.75 1.12
CA ILE A 17 4.44 2.48 2.41
C ILE A 17 3.92 3.46 3.45
N GLU A 18 3.81 4.73 3.09
CA GLU A 18 3.30 5.73 4.03
C GLU A 18 1.86 5.44 4.40
N ASP A 19 1.05 5.05 3.42
CA ASP A 19 -0.33 4.70 3.71
C ASP A 19 -0.42 3.50 4.64
N ALA A 20 0.50 2.56 4.49
CA ALA A 20 0.52 1.37 5.33
C ALA A 20 0.87 1.69 6.77
N MET A 21 1.49 2.86 7.01
CA MET A 21 1.87 3.26 8.35
C MET A 21 0.87 4.18 9.03
N TYR A 22 -0.25 4.44 8.39
CA TYR A 22 -1.23 5.37 8.92
C TYR A 22 -1.76 4.91 10.27
N GLU A 23 -1.78 5.83 11.23
CA GLU A 23 -2.22 5.51 12.58
C GLU A 23 -3.46 6.27 13.03
N GLY A 24 -4.05 7.06 12.15
CA GLY A 24 -5.19 7.88 12.50
C GLY A 24 -6.50 7.13 12.45
N GLN A 25 -7.58 7.89 12.57
CA GLN A 25 -8.93 7.33 12.67
C GLN A 25 -9.82 7.64 11.49
N ASP A 26 -9.27 8.24 10.43
CA ASP A 26 -10.06 8.51 9.24
C ASP A 26 -10.37 7.19 8.54
N ARG A 27 -11.65 6.91 8.37
CA ARG A 27 -12.07 5.63 7.82
C ARG A 27 -11.48 5.37 6.44
N TYR A 28 -11.48 6.37 5.57
CA TYR A 28 -10.94 6.16 4.24
C TYR A 28 -9.45 5.91 4.25
N LYS A 29 -8.73 6.58 5.14
CA LYS A 29 -7.30 6.35 5.23
C LYS A 29 -6.98 5.01 5.85
N ILE A 30 -7.82 4.53 6.76
CA ILE A 30 -7.65 3.19 7.31
C ILE A 30 -7.87 2.15 6.22
N MET A 31 -8.87 2.36 5.37
CA MET A 31 -9.09 1.46 4.25
C MET A 31 -7.90 1.48 3.30
N ASN A 32 -7.35 2.65 3.05
CA ASN A 32 -6.14 2.76 2.24
C ASN A 32 -4.97 2.03 2.87
N LYS A 33 -4.87 2.08 4.18
CA LYS A 33 -3.82 1.35 4.89
C LYS A 33 -3.92 -0.14 4.61
N ARG A 34 -5.12 -0.68 4.71
CA ARG A 34 -5.32 -2.10 4.45
C ARG A 34 -4.98 -2.45 3.01
N GLU A 35 -5.41 -1.62 2.09
CA GLU A 35 -5.13 -1.87 0.67
C GLU A 35 -3.65 -1.77 0.37
N ALA A 36 -2.98 -0.82 1.00
CA ALA A 36 -1.55 -0.66 0.78
C ALA A 36 -0.79 -1.88 1.26
N ILE A 37 -1.14 -2.39 2.44
CA ILE A 37 -0.48 -3.57 2.97
C ILE A 37 -0.69 -4.76 2.05
N ALA A 38 -1.92 -4.95 1.60
CA ALA A 38 -2.22 -6.06 0.70
C ALA A 38 -1.46 -5.91 -0.61
N TRP A 39 -1.41 -4.70 -1.14
CA TRP A 39 -0.73 -4.46 -2.40
C TRP A 39 0.78 -4.71 -2.29
N LEU A 40 1.37 -4.23 -1.19
CA LEU A 40 2.82 -4.36 -1.01
C LEU A 40 3.26 -5.81 -0.82
N THR A 41 2.35 -6.66 -0.37
CA THR A 41 2.71 -8.05 -0.08
C THR A 41 2.13 -9.05 -1.07
N SER A 42 1.42 -8.58 -2.08
CA SER A 42 0.72 -9.50 -2.99
C SER A 42 1.55 -10.01 -4.15
N ASN A 43 2.55 -9.23 -4.56
CA ASN A 43 3.36 -9.55 -5.73
C ASN A 43 2.48 -9.76 -6.97
N ASN A 44 1.40 -9.00 -7.08
CA ASN A 44 0.53 -9.13 -8.24
C ASN A 44 1.12 -8.41 -9.44
N ASN A 45 0.44 -8.48 -10.58
CA ASN A 45 0.98 -7.93 -11.81
C ASN A 45 1.22 -6.44 -11.74
N ASP A 46 0.31 -5.69 -11.12
CA ASP A 46 0.49 -4.25 -11.00
C ASP A 46 1.74 -3.92 -10.21
N PHE A 47 1.92 -4.62 -9.10
CA PHE A 47 3.07 -4.40 -8.26
C PHE A 47 4.36 -4.73 -9.03
N LYS A 48 4.34 -5.84 -9.77
CA LYS A 48 5.51 -6.24 -10.53
C LYS A 48 5.86 -5.21 -11.60
N VAL A 49 4.86 -4.69 -12.27
CA VAL A 49 5.10 -3.69 -13.31
C VAL A 49 5.71 -2.44 -12.70
N ILE A 50 5.16 -1.98 -11.60
CA ILE A 50 5.64 -0.76 -10.97
C ILE A 50 7.05 -0.96 -10.43
N CYS A 51 7.33 -2.11 -9.83
CA CYS A 51 8.69 -2.39 -9.37
C CYS A 51 9.67 -2.42 -10.52
N ASN A 52 9.27 -3.01 -11.63
CA ASN A 52 10.13 -3.09 -12.78
C ASN A 52 10.50 -1.70 -13.29
N TYR A 53 9.53 -0.81 -13.39
CA TYR A 53 9.80 0.55 -13.83
C TYR A 53 10.57 1.36 -12.79
N ALA A 54 10.47 0.98 -11.52
CA ALA A 54 11.22 1.65 -10.46
C ALA A 54 12.61 1.04 -10.28
N ASP A 55 12.96 0.05 -11.10
CA ASP A 55 14.23 -0.63 -11.02
C ASP A 55 14.38 -1.36 -9.68
N ILE A 56 13.34 -2.05 -9.29
CA ILE A 56 13.30 -2.82 -8.05
C ILE A 56 12.89 -4.24 -8.38
N ASN A 57 13.59 -5.20 -7.80
CA ASN A 57 13.22 -6.60 -7.96
C ASN A 57 11.95 -6.87 -7.17
N SER A 58 10.86 -7.23 -7.87
CA SER A 58 9.56 -7.35 -7.21
C SER A 58 9.51 -8.51 -6.22
N GLU A 59 10.18 -9.60 -6.51
CA GLU A 59 10.17 -10.73 -5.59
C GLU A 59 10.90 -10.41 -4.30
N TYR A 60 12.04 -9.75 -4.44
CA TYR A 60 12.79 -9.32 -3.27
C TYR A 60 11.99 -8.31 -2.45
N ALA A 61 11.37 -7.37 -3.14
CA ALA A 61 10.55 -6.36 -2.46
C ALA A 61 9.38 -6.99 -1.72
N THR A 62 8.71 -7.95 -2.37
CA THR A 62 7.60 -8.63 -1.72
C THR A 62 8.04 -9.34 -0.46
N MET A 63 9.19 -10.00 -0.52
CA MET A 63 9.73 -10.69 0.65
C MET A 63 10.00 -9.69 1.78
N LYS A 64 10.64 -8.58 1.44
CA LYS A 64 10.95 -7.56 2.45
C LYS A 64 9.71 -6.94 3.03
N PHE A 65 8.74 -6.63 2.18
CA PHE A 65 7.51 -6.02 2.67
C PHE A 65 6.70 -6.98 3.52
N THR A 66 6.70 -8.26 3.15
CA THR A 66 5.99 -9.25 3.95
C THR A 66 6.56 -9.31 5.36
N LYS A 67 7.87 -9.26 5.47
CA LYS A 67 8.48 -9.23 6.79
C LYS A 67 8.18 -7.94 7.53
N ALA A 68 8.25 -6.82 6.82
CA ALA A 68 8.02 -5.52 7.44
C ALA A 68 6.58 -5.39 7.94
N MET A 69 5.63 -5.95 7.23
CA MET A 69 4.22 -5.81 7.60
C MET A 69 3.88 -6.55 8.89
N ASN A 70 4.81 -7.33 9.41
CA ASN A 70 4.61 -7.96 10.72
C ASN A 70 4.90 -7.01 11.87
N LEU A 71 5.51 -5.86 11.58
CA LEU A 71 5.76 -4.87 12.62
C LEU A 71 4.46 -4.19 13.02
N ASP A 72 4.39 -3.82 14.30
CA ASP A 72 3.16 -3.25 14.83
C ASP A 72 2.69 -2.00 14.10
N ILE A 73 3.63 -1.21 13.60
CA ILE A 73 3.25 0.04 12.95
C ILE A 73 2.40 -0.19 11.70
N TYR A 74 2.53 -1.36 11.09
CA TYR A 74 1.76 -1.66 9.90
C TYR A 74 0.46 -2.38 10.19
N LYS A 75 0.21 -2.73 11.45
CA LYS A 75 -1.02 -3.42 11.79
C LYS A 75 -2.08 -2.41 12.17
N LEU A 76 -3.32 -2.77 11.93
CA LEU A 76 -4.41 -1.92 12.35
C LEU A 76 -4.57 -2.00 13.86
N SER A 77 -4.70 -0.84 14.50
CA SER A 77 -4.98 -0.81 15.92
C SER A 77 -6.42 -1.23 16.19
N ASP A 78 -6.73 -1.50 17.44
CA ASP A 78 -8.10 -1.83 17.82
C ASP A 78 -9.04 -0.68 17.47
N SER A 79 -8.58 0.55 17.69
CA SER A 79 -9.39 1.72 17.35
C SER A 79 -9.69 1.77 15.86
N GLN A 80 -8.69 1.49 15.05
CA GLN A 80 -8.87 1.52 13.61
C GLN A 80 -9.81 0.40 13.16
N ASN A 81 -9.67 -0.78 13.74
CA ASN A 81 -10.57 -1.87 13.42
C ASN A 81 -12.00 -1.53 13.78
N ASN A 82 -12.19 -0.85 14.90
CA ASN A 82 -13.53 -0.45 15.30
C ASN A 82 -14.15 0.55 14.35
N VAL A 83 -13.36 1.47 13.84
CA VAL A 83 -13.86 2.44 12.88
C VAL A 83 -14.43 1.75 11.65
N ILE A 84 -13.69 0.78 11.12
CA ILE A 84 -14.14 0.09 9.94
C ILE A 84 -15.32 -0.80 10.23
N LYS A 85 -15.25 -1.51 11.33
CA LYS A 85 -16.25 -2.50 11.67
C LYS A 85 -17.61 -1.89 11.94
N ASN A 86 -17.64 -0.73 12.57
CA ASN A 86 -18.87 -0.10 12.96
C ASN A 86 -19.50 0.74 11.88
N LYS A 87 -18.84 0.86 10.76
CA LYS A 87 -19.33 1.72 9.72
C LYS A 87 -20.09 0.92 8.70
N PRO A 88 -21.33 1.20 8.49
CA PRO A 88 -22.14 0.40 7.57
C PRO A 88 -21.88 0.71 6.10
N GLY A 89 -21.22 1.78 5.80
CA GLY A 89 -20.99 2.13 4.43
C GLY A 89 -20.17 1.09 3.72
N ARG A 90 -20.30 0.96 2.42
CA ARG A 90 -19.55 0.00 1.72
C ARG A 90 -18.48 0.63 0.94
N PRO A 91 -17.39 -0.06 0.77
CA PRO A 91 -16.28 0.43 0.01
C PRO A 91 -16.66 0.50 -1.44
N HIS A 92 -16.38 1.57 -2.04
CA HIS A 92 -16.66 1.73 -3.42
C HIS A 92 -15.43 1.88 -4.24
N LYS A 93 -14.28 1.79 -3.62
CA LYS A 93 -13.06 1.91 -4.34
C LYS A 93 -12.52 0.58 -4.70
N SER A 94 -12.04 0.44 -5.89
CA SER A 94 -11.41 -0.79 -6.24
C SER A 94 -10.02 -0.86 -5.63
N PRO A 95 -9.50 -2.06 -5.46
CA PRO A 95 -8.19 -2.23 -4.86
C PRO A 95 -7.04 -1.78 -5.72
N GLY A 96 -7.27 -1.35 -6.90
CA GLY A 96 -6.18 -0.96 -7.75
C GLY A 96 -5.81 0.49 -7.70
N SER A 97 -6.19 1.19 -6.64
CA SER A 97 -6.05 2.63 -6.62
C SER A 97 -4.63 3.13 -6.57
N TYR A 98 -3.67 2.28 -6.26
CA TYR A 98 -2.29 2.73 -6.18
C TYR A 98 -1.59 2.77 -7.51
N ARG A 99 -2.07 2.02 -8.46
CA ARG A 99 -1.45 2.05 -9.76
C ARG A 99 -2.12 3.11 -10.59
N LEU A 100 -1.49 3.78 -11.39
CA LEU A 100 -2.10 4.70 -12.34
C LEU A 100 -2.85 5.83 -11.70
N LYS A 101 -2.30 6.38 -10.68
CA LYS A 101 -2.90 7.55 -10.10
C LYS A 101 -2.56 8.80 -10.89
N PHE A 102 -1.75 8.67 -11.83
CA PHE A 102 -1.32 9.77 -12.68
C PHE A 102 -1.93 9.69 -14.06
#